data_8e4545263dd69b5fb312de7b89eaff1b
#
_entry.id   8e4545263dd69b5fb312de7b89eaff1b
#
_cell.length_a   1.000
_cell.length_b   1.000
_cell.length_c   1.000
_cell.angle_alpha   90.00
_cell.angle_beta   90.00
_cell.angle_gamma   90.00
#
_symmetry.space_group_name_H-M   'P 1'
#
loop_
_entity.id
_entity.type
_entity.pdbx_description
1 polymer ?
#
loop_
_entity_poly.entity_id
_entity_poly.type
_entity_poly.pdbx_seq_one_letter_code
_entity_poly.pdbx_strand_id
1 'polypeptide(L)'
;MITNAEWIVLFGMFFSFASVIILIRKRVNFGISLLLGSLFLAIFSLASTSFESLVYAFLRATIYNVDSNVFVFNTIELAILMTLIFMLASLMQDTKGINKLIESLRSVFSKGGTIAIIPAVYGLMPVPGGALFSAPAVEEEGKTFSLSISNKNFFNVWFRHIWFPIYPISSSILIMADLASLNMYLLIAVNSVAFFAMILI
;
A
#
# COMPACT_ATOMS: atom_id res chain seq x y z
N MET A 1 -13.10 -34.22 3.01
CA MET A 1 -12.70 -34.35 1.58
C MET A 1 -13.06 -33.05 0.90
N ILE A 2 -12.13 -32.44 0.20
CA ILE A 2 -12.37 -31.23 -0.59
C ILE A 2 -13.25 -31.62 -1.79
N THR A 3 -14.31 -30.91 -2.02
CA THR A 3 -15.25 -31.15 -3.15
C THR A 3 -14.67 -30.65 -4.47
N ASN A 4 -15.15 -31.16 -5.61
CA ASN A 4 -14.70 -30.67 -6.93
C ASN A 4 -14.93 -29.15 -7.11
N ALA A 5 -15.98 -28.61 -6.51
CA ALA A 5 -16.27 -27.18 -6.53
C ALA A 5 -15.21 -26.37 -5.78
N GLU A 6 -14.75 -26.84 -4.64
CA GLU A 6 -13.71 -26.18 -3.86
C GLU A 6 -12.35 -26.20 -4.58
N TRP A 7 -12.03 -27.26 -5.34
CA TRP A 7 -10.84 -27.27 -6.21
C TRP A 7 -10.92 -26.23 -7.31
N ILE A 8 -12.11 -26.02 -7.91
CA ILE A 8 -12.32 -24.99 -8.94
C ILE A 8 -12.10 -23.60 -8.35
N VAL A 9 -12.62 -23.33 -7.14
CA VAL A 9 -12.43 -22.04 -6.45
C VAL A 9 -10.96 -21.81 -6.10
N LEU A 10 -10.26 -22.83 -5.59
CA LEU A 10 -8.82 -22.79 -5.31
C LEU A 10 -8.01 -22.46 -6.57
N PHE A 11 -8.29 -23.14 -7.68
CA PHE A 11 -7.67 -22.86 -8.97
C PHE A 11 -7.98 -21.42 -9.42
N GLY A 12 -9.24 -20.97 -9.29
CA GLY A 12 -9.68 -19.62 -9.59
C GLY A 12 -8.92 -18.56 -8.78
N MET A 13 -8.63 -18.82 -7.51
CA MET A 13 -7.84 -17.93 -6.67
C MET A 13 -6.42 -17.77 -7.22
N PHE A 14 -5.72 -18.85 -7.52
CA PHE A 14 -4.38 -18.79 -8.11
C PHE A 14 -4.38 -18.13 -9.48
N PHE A 15 -5.37 -18.48 -10.32
CA PHE A 15 -5.53 -17.87 -11.64
C PHE A 15 -5.76 -16.36 -11.56
N SER A 16 -6.61 -15.89 -10.64
CA SER A 16 -6.88 -14.47 -10.41
C SER A 16 -5.60 -13.73 -9.98
N PHE A 17 -4.85 -14.28 -9.03
CA PHE A 17 -3.57 -13.72 -8.60
C PHE A 17 -2.55 -13.65 -9.76
N ALA A 18 -2.39 -14.73 -10.50
CA ALA A 18 -1.48 -14.78 -11.65
C ALA A 18 -1.89 -13.75 -12.71
N SER A 19 -3.19 -13.61 -12.98
CA SER A 19 -3.74 -12.64 -13.93
C SER A 19 -3.42 -11.21 -13.53
N VAL A 20 -3.59 -10.86 -12.24
CA VAL A 20 -3.24 -9.53 -11.71
C VAL A 20 -1.74 -9.25 -11.92
N ILE A 21 -0.87 -10.19 -11.57
CA ILE A 21 0.59 -10.03 -11.75
C ILE A 21 0.94 -9.84 -13.23
N ILE A 22 0.35 -10.62 -14.13
CA ILE A 22 0.59 -10.52 -15.58
C ILE A 22 0.13 -9.17 -16.11
N LEU A 23 -1.06 -8.68 -15.70
CA LEU A 23 -1.60 -7.39 -16.12
C LEU A 23 -0.71 -6.23 -15.65
N ILE A 24 -0.24 -6.27 -14.40
CA ILE A 24 0.69 -5.28 -13.87
C ILE A 24 2.02 -5.30 -14.64
N ARG A 25 2.56 -6.48 -14.96
CA ARG A 25 3.77 -6.59 -15.80
C ARG A 25 3.57 -6.04 -17.20
N LYS A 26 2.36 -6.13 -17.75
CA LYS A 26 1.98 -5.51 -19.03
C LYS A 26 1.69 -4.01 -18.92
N ARG A 27 1.97 -3.39 -17.78
CA ARG A 27 1.73 -1.96 -17.50
C ARG A 27 0.27 -1.54 -17.57
N VAL A 28 -0.66 -2.46 -17.37
CA VAL A 28 -2.08 -2.13 -17.17
C VAL A 28 -2.21 -1.39 -15.83
N ASN A 29 -3.12 -0.43 -15.76
CA ASN A 29 -3.39 0.31 -14.53
C ASN A 29 -3.66 -0.63 -13.36
N PHE A 30 -3.04 -0.37 -12.21
CA PHE A 30 -3.09 -1.23 -11.04
C PHE A 30 -4.53 -1.49 -10.57
N GLY A 31 -5.36 -0.44 -10.50
CA GLY A 31 -6.77 -0.56 -10.12
C GLY A 31 -7.58 -1.43 -11.08
N ILE A 32 -7.37 -1.26 -12.40
CA ILE A 32 -8.03 -2.10 -13.42
C ILE A 32 -7.57 -3.55 -13.29
N SER A 33 -6.29 -3.79 -13.02
CA SER A 33 -5.76 -5.15 -12.82
C SER A 33 -6.41 -5.84 -11.63
N LEU A 34 -6.61 -5.13 -10.52
CA LEU A 34 -7.30 -5.64 -9.33
C LEU A 34 -8.78 -5.90 -9.59
N LEU A 35 -9.47 -5.00 -10.28
CA LEU A 35 -10.89 -5.18 -10.65
C LEU A 35 -11.07 -6.41 -11.55
N LEU A 36 -10.22 -6.62 -12.54
CA LEU A 36 -10.27 -7.82 -13.39
C LEU A 36 -9.96 -9.10 -12.60
N GLY A 37 -8.97 -9.05 -11.71
CA GLY A 37 -8.66 -10.17 -10.83
C GLY A 37 -9.83 -10.54 -9.91
N SER A 38 -10.49 -9.55 -9.30
CA SER A 38 -11.67 -9.79 -8.46
C SER A 38 -12.85 -10.34 -9.28
N LEU A 39 -13.03 -9.88 -10.52
CA LEU A 39 -14.05 -10.40 -11.43
C LEU A 39 -13.79 -11.88 -11.78
N PHE A 40 -12.54 -12.25 -12.09
CA PHE A 40 -12.18 -13.65 -12.33
C PHE A 40 -12.47 -14.49 -11.09
N LEU A 41 -12.07 -14.03 -9.90
CA LEU A 41 -12.35 -14.75 -8.65
C LEU A 41 -13.85 -14.95 -8.45
N ALA A 42 -14.68 -13.92 -8.70
CA ALA A 42 -16.12 -14.01 -8.60
C ALA A 42 -16.70 -15.07 -9.57
N ILE A 43 -16.22 -15.11 -10.82
CA ILE A 43 -16.64 -16.10 -11.82
C ILE A 43 -16.33 -17.52 -11.34
N PHE A 44 -15.11 -17.79 -10.85
CA PHE A 44 -14.75 -19.11 -10.33
C PHE A 44 -15.52 -19.49 -9.07
N SER A 45 -15.88 -18.50 -8.23
CA SER A 45 -16.67 -18.74 -7.02
C SER A 45 -18.10 -19.22 -7.33
N LEU A 46 -18.63 -18.97 -8.53
CA LEU A 46 -19.94 -19.49 -8.97
C LEU A 46 -19.98 -21.03 -9.04
N ALA A 47 -18.84 -21.70 -9.03
CA ALA A 47 -18.78 -23.16 -8.95
C ALA A 47 -19.25 -23.71 -7.59
N SER A 48 -19.14 -22.91 -6.52
CA SER A 48 -19.48 -23.30 -5.14
C SER A 48 -20.57 -22.43 -4.51
N THR A 49 -20.88 -21.27 -5.08
CA THR A 49 -21.84 -20.30 -4.55
C THR A 49 -22.82 -19.85 -5.64
N SER A 50 -24.03 -19.45 -5.23
CA SER A 50 -25.00 -18.88 -6.18
C SER A 50 -24.64 -17.43 -6.53
N PHE A 51 -25.09 -16.97 -7.69
CA PHE A 51 -24.94 -15.56 -8.11
C PHE A 51 -25.56 -14.59 -7.08
N GLU A 52 -26.72 -14.97 -6.53
CA GLU A 52 -27.39 -14.20 -5.48
C GLU A 52 -26.52 -14.03 -4.25
N SER A 53 -25.88 -15.12 -3.78
CA SER A 53 -24.95 -15.09 -2.66
C SER A 53 -23.72 -14.21 -2.91
N LEU A 54 -23.22 -14.17 -4.15
CA LEU A 54 -22.11 -13.28 -4.53
C LEU A 54 -22.53 -11.81 -4.50
N VAL A 55 -23.69 -11.49 -5.09
CA VAL A 55 -24.24 -10.12 -5.05
C VAL A 55 -24.47 -9.69 -3.59
N TYR A 56 -25.02 -10.60 -2.77
CA TYR A 56 -25.24 -10.35 -1.36
C TYR A 56 -23.94 -10.07 -0.60
N ALA A 57 -22.93 -10.90 -0.82
CA ALA A 57 -21.60 -10.70 -0.21
C ALA A 57 -20.95 -9.38 -0.64
N PHE A 58 -21.10 -9.01 -1.92
CA PHE A 58 -20.60 -7.74 -2.44
C PHE A 58 -21.30 -6.55 -1.77
N LEU A 59 -22.63 -6.56 -1.73
CA LEU A 59 -23.43 -5.49 -1.10
C LEU A 59 -23.09 -5.37 0.38
N ARG A 60 -23.00 -6.49 1.10
CA ARG A 60 -22.63 -6.53 2.51
C ARG A 60 -21.24 -5.96 2.78
N ALA A 61 -20.30 -6.20 1.90
CA ALA A 61 -18.94 -5.70 2.04
C ALA A 61 -18.80 -4.22 1.67
N THR A 62 -19.68 -3.68 0.80
CA THR A 62 -19.48 -2.35 0.21
C THR A 62 -20.45 -1.29 0.70
N ILE A 63 -21.75 -1.61 0.79
CA ILE A 63 -22.79 -0.58 0.96
C ILE A 63 -23.79 -0.92 2.07
N TYR A 64 -24.27 -2.16 2.13
CA TYR A 64 -25.43 -2.49 2.91
C TYR A 64 -25.36 -3.89 3.53
N ASN A 65 -25.39 -3.97 4.84
CA ASN A 65 -25.49 -5.25 5.53
C ASN A 65 -26.96 -5.64 5.71
N VAL A 66 -27.41 -6.58 4.89
CA VAL A 66 -28.81 -7.05 4.85
C VAL A 66 -29.19 -7.77 6.15
N ASP A 67 -28.27 -8.47 6.80
CA ASP A 67 -28.55 -9.23 8.03
C ASP A 67 -28.86 -8.29 9.21
N SER A 68 -28.18 -7.15 9.29
CA SER A 68 -28.38 -6.14 10.33
C SER A 68 -29.30 -4.99 9.92
N ASN A 69 -29.73 -4.96 8.66
CA ASN A 69 -30.54 -3.90 8.07
C ASN A 69 -29.91 -2.49 8.23
N VAL A 70 -28.57 -2.41 8.15
CA VAL A 70 -27.79 -1.18 8.36
C VAL A 70 -26.90 -0.89 7.16
N PHE A 71 -26.81 0.38 6.79
CA PHE A 71 -25.82 0.82 5.81
C PHE A 71 -24.42 0.71 6.40
N VAL A 72 -23.52 0.03 5.66
CA VAL A 72 -22.11 -0.13 6.02
C VAL A 72 -21.29 0.75 5.10
N PHE A 73 -20.76 1.83 5.65
CA PHE A 73 -19.99 2.79 4.86
C PHE A 73 -18.47 2.56 4.93
N ASN A 74 -18.01 1.59 5.73
CA ASN A 74 -16.58 1.37 6.01
C ASN A 74 -15.71 1.30 4.75
N THR A 75 -16.14 0.52 3.74
CA THR A 75 -15.37 0.41 2.48
C THR A 75 -15.39 1.70 1.68
N ILE A 76 -16.53 2.42 1.69
CA ILE A 76 -16.66 3.71 1.00
C ILE A 76 -15.84 4.77 1.73
N GLU A 77 -15.89 4.81 3.05
CA GLU A 77 -15.08 5.71 3.88
C GLU A 77 -13.58 5.47 3.64
N LEU A 78 -13.16 4.21 3.62
CA LEU A 78 -11.78 3.85 3.31
C LEU A 78 -11.38 4.27 1.90
N ALA A 79 -12.24 4.07 0.90
CA ALA A 79 -11.99 4.50 -0.48
C ALA A 79 -11.87 6.01 -0.61
N ILE A 80 -12.75 6.77 0.06
CA ILE A 80 -12.67 8.23 0.11
C ILE A 80 -11.39 8.68 0.81
N LEU A 81 -11.09 8.11 1.98
CA LEU A 81 -9.87 8.42 2.73
C LEU A 81 -8.62 8.18 1.87
N MET A 82 -8.51 7.03 1.22
CA MET A 82 -7.40 6.72 0.33
C MET A 82 -7.30 7.71 -0.84
N THR A 83 -8.44 8.08 -1.44
CA THR A 83 -8.48 9.05 -2.53
C THR A 83 -7.96 10.42 -2.07
N LEU A 84 -8.40 10.89 -0.90
CA LEU A 84 -7.94 12.16 -0.32
C LEU A 84 -6.44 12.14 0.00
N ILE A 85 -5.93 11.02 0.52
CA ILE A 85 -4.49 10.85 0.79
C ILE A 85 -3.68 10.90 -0.50
N PHE A 86 -4.11 10.21 -1.57
CA PHE A 86 -3.45 10.28 -2.88
C PHE A 86 -3.52 11.67 -3.49
N MET A 87 -4.67 12.35 -3.35
CA MET A 87 -4.84 13.72 -3.83
C MET A 87 -3.90 14.68 -3.10
N LEU A 88 -3.80 14.58 -1.77
CA LEU A 88 -2.84 15.37 -0.98
C LEU A 88 -1.40 15.13 -1.45
N ALA A 89 -1.03 13.87 -1.65
CA ALA A 89 0.31 13.51 -2.11
C ALA A 89 0.61 14.09 -3.50
N SER A 90 -0.35 14.03 -4.43
CA SER A 90 -0.22 14.63 -5.76
C SER A 90 -0.07 16.16 -5.68
N LEU A 91 -0.88 16.82 -4.89
CA LEU A 91 -0.79 18.27 -4.67
C LEU A 91 0.57 18.68 -4.11
N MET A 92 1.11 17.93 -3.14
CA MET A 92 2.43 18.20 -2.59
C MET A 92 3.55 18.02 -3.63
N GLN A 93 3.39 17.11 -4.59
CA GLN A 93 4.33 16.96 -5.70
C GLN A 93 4.21 18.13 -6.68
N ASP A 94 3.00 18.43 -7.15
CA ASP A 94 2.75 19.47 -8.16
C ASP A 94 3.15 20.87 -7.67
N THR A 95 2.95 21.16 -6.40
CA THR A 95 3.36 22.41 -5.75
C THR A 95 4.84 22.47 -5.38
N LYS A 96 5.61 21.40 -5.67
CA LYS A 96 7.00 21.24 -5.21
C LYS A 96 7.18 21.38 -3.69
N GLY A 97 6.09 21.17 -2.93
CA GLY A 97 6.09 21.26 -1.47
C GLY A 97 7.07 20.27 -0.84
N ILE A 98 7.21 19.08 -1.42
CA ILE A 98 8.17 18.06 -0.97
C ILE A 98 9.60 18.54 -1.15
N ASN A 99 9.93 19.15 -2.31
CA ASN A 99 11.27 19.65 -2.58
C ASN A 99 11.66 20.74 -1.57
N LYS A 100 10.73 21.66 -1.28
CA LYS A 100 10.94 22.69 -0.25
C LYS A 100 11.14 22.08 1.14
N LEU A 101 10.36 21.05 1.48
CA LEU A 101 10.54 20.32 2.74
C LEU A 101 11.93 19.67 2.82
N ILE A 102 12.36 19.00 1.77
CA ILE A 102 13.71 18.37 1.70
C ILE A 102 14.81 19.42 1.83
N GLU A 103 14.69 20.54 1.13
CA GLU A 103 15.65 21.65 1.24
C GLU A 103 15.75 22.19 2.68
N SER A 104 14.60 22.34 3.34
CA SER A 104 14.55 22.76 4.75
C SER A 104 15.19 21.70 5.67
N LEU A 105 14.95 20.42 5.42
CA LEU A 105 15.55 19.32 6.18
C LEU A 105 17.08 19.24 5.98
N ARG A 106 17.56 19.51 4.77
CA ARG A 106 19.01 19.60 4.47
C ARG A 106 19.74 20.66 5.30
N SER A 107 19.04 21.71 5.69
CA SER A 107 19.64 22.77 6.55
C SER A 107 19.75 22.36 8.02
N VAL A 108 18.94 21.39 8.45
CA VAL A 108 18.87 20.94 9.84
C VAL A 108 19.71 19.69 10.08
N PHE A 109 19.68 18.76 9.12
CA PHE A 109 20.38 17.47 9.24
C PHE A 109 21.81 17.54 8.69
N SER A 110 22.71 16.74 9.28
CA SER A 110 24.03 16.53 8.70
C SER A 110 23.92 15.87 7.32
N LYS A 111 24.99 16.00 6.50
CA LYS A 111 25.01 15.37 5.15
C LYS A 111 24.68 13.87 5.19
N GLY A 112 25.16 13.13 6.19
CA GLY A 112 24.83 11.71 6.37
C GLY A 112 23.37 11.48 6.75
N GLY A 113 22.78 12.34 7.57
CA GLY A 113 21.35 12.29 7.92
C GLY A 113 20.45 12.57 6.72
N THR A 114 20.87 13.44 5.81
CA THR A 114 20.08 13.80 4.63
C THR A 114 19.83 12.61 3.71
N ILE A 115 20.82 11.71 3.54
CA ILE A 115 20.63 10.52 2.68
C ILE A 115 19.58 9.53 3.21
N ALA A 116 19.36 9.54 4.53
CA ALA A 116 18.32 8.72 5.16
C ALA A 116 16.96 9.43 5.19
N ILE A 117 16.93 10.73 5.47
CA ILE A 117 15.68 11.48 5.63
C ILE A 117 14.95 11.70 4.31
N ILE A 118 15.65 11.84 3.18
CA ILE A 118 15.05 12.03 1.87
C ILE A 118 14.11 10.85 1.52
N PRO A 119 14.58 9.59 1.46
CA PRO A 119 13.70 8.48 1.17
C PRO A 119 12.63 8.27 2.25
N ALA A 120 12.92 8.59 3.52
CA ALA A 120 11.95 8.53 4.60
C ALA A 120 10.76 9.47 4.35
N VAL A 121 11.02 10.73 4.00
CA VAL A 121 9.97 11.72 3.67
C VAL A 121 9.13 11.25 2.49
N TYR A 122 9.76 10.77 1.42
CA TYR A 122 9.01 10.17 0.31
C TYR A 122 8.28 8.87 0.68
N GLY A 123 8.78 8.13 1.68
CA GLY A 123 8.14 6.94 2.23
C GLY A 123 6.86 7.22 3.02
N LEU A 124 6.81 8.37 3.69
CA LEU A 124 5.61 8.82 4.40
C LEU A 124 4.48 9.22 3.44
N MET A 125 4.78 9.39 2.16
CA MET A 125 3.77 9.71 1.15
C MET A 125 3.25 8.44 0.48
N PRO A 126 1.95 8.19 0.48
CA PRO A 126 1.33 7.02 -0.13
C PRO A 126 1.26 7.17 -1.67
N VAL A 127 2.39 7.40 -2.31
CA VAL A 127 2.47 7.60 -3.77
C VAL A 127 3.03 6.35 -4.42
N PRO A 128 2.31 5.76 -5.38
CA PRO A 128 2.85 4.66 -6.19
C PRO A 128 4.14 5.09 -6.91
N GLY A 129 5.17 4.27 -6.82
CA GLY A 129 6.45 4.57 -7.47
C GLY A 129 7.30 5.64 -6.78
N GLY A 130 6.97 6.06 -5.56
CA GLY A 130 7.71 7.11 -4.84
C GLY A 130 9.21 6.86 -4.68
N ALA A 131 9.68 5.60 -4.76
CA ALA A 131 11.11 5.30 -4.81
C ALA A 131 11.81 5.90 -6.04
N LEU A 132 11.08 6.06 -7.16
CA LEU A 132 11.61 6.71 -8.35
C LEU A 132 11.78 8.23 -8.15
N PHE A 133 10.97 8.84 -7.30
CA PHE A 133 11.06 10.26 -6.99
C PHE A 133 12.19 10.58 -6.01
N SER A 134 12.49 9.69 -5.06
CA SER A 134 13.61 9.87 -4.12
C SER A 134 14.96 9.46 -4.72
N ALA A 135 14.98 8.58 -5.73
CA ALA A 135 16.22 8.05 -6.30
C ALA A 135 17.20 9.14 -6.81
N PRO A 136 16.78 10.19 -7.56
CA PRO A 136 17.70 11.22 -7.99
C PRO A 136 18.37 11.98 -6.84
N ALA A 137 17.60 12.26 -5.77
CA ALA A 137 18.11 12.98 -4.61
C ALA A 137 19.07 12.09 -3.79
N VAL A 138 18.76 10.81 -3.63
CA VAL A 138 19.67 9.83 -3.00
C VAL A 138 20.94 9.63 -3.84
N GLU A 139 20.82 9.66 -5.17
CA GLU A 139 21.98 9.61 -6.07
C GLU A 139 22.91 10.80 -5.87
N GLU A 140 22.35 12.01 -5.81
CA GLU A 140 23.11 13.24 -5.61
C GLU A 140 23.84 13.24 -4.25
N GLU A 141 23.10 12.96 -3.17
CA GLU A 141 23.68 12.90 -1.81
C GLU A 141 24.70 11.77 -1.68
N GLY A 142 24.41 10.62 -2.26
CA GLY A 142 25.28 9.45 -2.21
C GLY A 142 26.62 9.64 -2.93
N LYS A 143 26.71 10.55 -3.91
CA LYS A 143 27.97 10.92 -4.56
C LYS A 143 28.93 11.59 -3.57
N THR A 144 28.43 12.41 -2.67
CA THR A 144 29.27 13.11 -1.67
C THR A 144 29.98 12.14 -0.72
N PHE A 145 29.44 10.93 -0.55
CA PHE A 145 30.00 9.87 0.29
C PHE A 145 30.66 8.74 -0.51
N SER A 146 30.80 8.90 -1.82
CA SER A 146 31.33 7.87 -2.72
C SER A 146 30.64 6.51 -2.56
N LEU A 147 29.31 6.51 -2.29
CA LEU A 147 28.55 5.29 -2.07
C LEU A 147 28.39 4.51 -3.38
N SER A 148 28.49 3.18 -3.26
CA SER A 148 28.19 2.27 -4.36
C SER A 148 26.70 2.36 -4.76
N ILE A 149 26.39 2.00 -6.00
CA ILE A 149 25.00 1.93 -6.49
C ILE A 149 24.14 1.04 -5.59
N SER A 150 24.70 -0.09 -5.13
CA SER A 150 24.00 -1.02 -4.22
C SER A 150 23.62 -0.33 -2.90
N ASN A 151 24.55 0.41 -2.29
CA ASN A 151 24.29 1.13 -1.03
C ASN A 151 23.24 2.23 -1.22
N LYS A 152 23.30 3.00 -2.30
CA LYS A 152 22.29 4.01 -2.62
C LYS A 152 20.90 3.40 -2.77
N ASN A 153 20.81 2.28 -3.50
CA ASN A 153 19.55 1.55 -3.64
C ASN A 153 19.05 1.01 -2.31
N PHE A 154 19.95 0.46 -1.48
CA PHE A 154 19.61 0.00 -0.14
C PHE A 154 19.03 1.14 0.71
N PHE A 155 19.71 2.29 0.81
CA PHE A 155 19.22 3.43 1.57
C PHE A 155 17.88 3.94 1.04
N ASN A 156 17.73 4.05 -0.28
CA ASN A 156 16.48 4.50 -0.89
C ASN A 156 15.29 3.58 -0.55
N VAL A 157 15.50 2.28 -0.54
CA VAL A 157 14.44 1.31 -0.23
C VAL A 157 14.25 1.19 1.28
N TRP A 158 15.32 1.05 2.06
CA TRP A 158 15.27 0.80 3.49
C TRP A 158 14.60 1.93 4.26
N PHE A 159 15.13 3.15 4.17
CA PHE A 159 14.59 4.30 4.89
C PHE A 159 13.21 4.71 4.43
N ARG A 160 12.84 4.36 3.22
CA ARG A 160 11.47 4.54 2.72
C ARG A 160 10.46 3.62 3.41
N HIS A 161 10.82 2.36 3.67
CA HIS A 161 9.88 1.34 4.13
C HIS A 161 9.88 1.12 5.65
N ILE A 162 10.93 1.55 6.34
CA ILE A 162 11.06 1.37 7.80
C ILE A 162 9.88 1.97 8.59
N TRP A 163 9.23 2.99 8.06
CA TRP A 163 8.10 3.67 8.69
C TRP A 163 6.75 2.97 8.51
N PHE A 164 6.60 2.13 7.51
CA PHE A 164 5.32 1.52 7.14
C PHE A 164 4.62 0.79 8.29
N PRO A 165 5.33 0.08 9.18
CA PRO A 165 4.67 -0.63 10.28
C PRO A 165 4.06 0.28 11.34
N ILE A 166 4.50 1.53 11.46
CA ILE A 166 4.07 2.42 12.54
C ILE A 166 3.41 3.72 12.04
N TYR A 167 3.43 3.97 10.75
CA TYR A 167 2.89 5.21 10.20
C TYR A 167 1.37 5.15 10.04
N PRO A 168 0.58 5.94 10.79
CA PRO A 168 -0.88 5.80 10.84
C PRO A 168 -1.59 6.12 9.52
N ILE A 169 -0.98 6.90 8.63
CA ILE A 169 -1.54 7.23 7.29
C ILE A 169 -1.03 6.25 6.22
N SER A 170 -0.26 5.24 6.62
CA SER A 170 0.17 4.18 5.69
C SER A 170 -1.03 3.39 5.19
N SER A 171 -1.16 3.27 3.86
CA SER A 171 -2.21 2.46 3.22
C SER A 171 -2.27 1.05 3.78
N SER A 172 -1.10 0.46 4.07
CA SER A 172 -1.00 -0.91 4.61
C SER A 172 -1.63 -1.02 5.99
N ILE A 173 -1.36 -0.07 6.89
CA ILE A 173 -1.93 -0.05 8.25
C ILE A 173 -3.43 0.20 8.20
N LEU A 174 -3.88 1.16 7.39
CA LEU A 174 -5.29 1.49 7.26
C LEU A 174 -6.10 0.31 6.72
N ILE A 175 -5.64 -0.30 5.62
CA ILE A 175 -6.32 -1.45 5.02
C ILE A 175 -6.30 -2.65 5.97
N MET A 176 -5.17 -2.93 6.63
CA MET A 176 -5.08 -4.05 7.56
C MET A 176 -5.97 -3.87 8.78
N ALA A 177 -6.01 -2.66 9.36
CA ALA A 177 -6.88 -2.35 10.50
C ALA A 177 -8.35 -2.53 10.14
N ASP A 178 -8.77 -2.04 8.97
CA ASP A 178 -10.15 -2.14 8.48
C ASP A 178 -10.54 -3.59 8.20
N LEU A 179 -9.77 -4.30 7.36
CA LEU A 179 -10.07 -5.68 6.96
C LEU A 179 -10.09 -6.66 8.15
N ALA A 180 -9.20 -6.44 9.12
CA ALA A 180 -9.11 -7.30 10.31
C ALA A 180 -10.02 -6.82 11.47
N SER A 181 -10.72 -5.70 11.29
CA SER A 181 -11.51 -5.03 12.34
C SER A 181 -10.70 -4.78 13.62
N LEU A 182 -9.43 -4.39 13.46
CA LEU A 182 -8.51 -4.13 14.56
C LEU A 182 -8.42 -2.65 14.86
N ASN A 183 -8.16 -2.32 16.13
CA ASN A 183 -7.82 -0.97 16.50
C ASN A 183 -6.47 -0.58 15.90
N MET A 184 -6.44 0.47 15.08
CA MET A 184 -5.24 0.95 14.38
C MET A 184 -4.08 1.26 15.34
N TYR A 185 -4.36 1.89 16.47
CA TYR A 185 -3.31 2.25 17.44
C TYR A 185 -2.72 1.03 18.13
N LEU A 186 -3.54 -0.01 18.39
CA LEU A 186 -3.05 -1.27 18.90
C LEU A 186 -2.17 -1.99 17.89
N LEU A 187 -2.56 -1.96 16.61
CA LEU A 187 -1.76 -2.53 15.53
C LEU A 187 -0.41 -1.82 15.41
N ILE A 188 -0.38 -0.49 15.49
CA ILE A 188 0.87 0.30 15.50
C ILE A 188 1.72 -0.03 16.72
N ALA A 189 1.12 -0.15 17.90
CA ALA A 189 1.84 -0.49 19.12
C ALA A 189 2.51 -1.87 19.03
N VAL A 190 1.84 -2.87 18.49
CA VAL A 190 2.42 -4.20 18.25
C VAL A 190 3.56 -4.14 17.23
N ASN A 191 3.34 -3.42 16.13
CA ASN A 191 4.33 -3.27 15.06
C ASN A 191 5.54 -2.41 15.48
N SER A 192 5.44 -1.61 16.55
CA SER A 192 6.56 -0.82 17.05
C SER A 192 7.77 -1.67 17.45
N VAL A 193 7.53 -2.90 17.91
CA VAL A 193 8.61 -3.85 18.22
C VAL A 193 9.42 -4.17 16.95
N ALA A 194 8.76 -4.45 15.84
CA ALA A 194 9.42 -4.70 14.55
C ALA A 194 10.15 -3.44 14.04
N PHE A 195 9.53 -2.27 14.21
CA PHE A 195 10.15 -1.00 13.84
C PHE A 195 11.47 -0.75 14.61
N PHE A 196 11.48 -0.93 15.93
CA PHE A 196 12.72 -0.78 16.71
C PHE A 196 13.76 -1.83 16.34
N ALA A 197 13.36 -3.06 16.05
CA ALA A 197 14.28 -4.08 15.55
C ALA A 197 14.91 -3.68 14.21
N MET A 198 14.14 -3.08 13.30
CA MET A 198 14.64 -2.58 12.01
C MET A 198 15.61 -1.38 12.14
N ILE A 199 15.49 -0.57 13.18
CA ILE A 199 16.43 0.53 13.44
C ILE A 199 17.80 -0.01 13.91
N LEU A 200 17.82 -1.16 14.58
CA LEU A 200 19.04 -1.76 15.16
C LEU A 200 19.87 -2.54 14.13
N ILE A 201 19.36 -2.75 12.93
CA ILE A 201 20.06 -3.41 11.81
C ILE A 201 20.79 -2.38 10.94
#